data_f5f87ec9d88aae3fad4bb0d0906f9f48
#
_entry.id   f5f87ec9d88aae3fad4bb0d0906f9f48
#
_cell.length_a   1.000
_cell.length_b   1.000
_cell.length_c   1.000
_cell.angle_alpha   90.00
_cell.angle_beta   90.00
_cell.angle_gamma   90.00
#
_symmetry.space_group_name_H-M   'P 1'
#
loop_
_entity.id
_entity.type
_entity.pdbx_description
1 polymer ?
#
loop_
_entity_poly.entity_id
_entity_poly.type
_entity_poly.pdbx_seq_one_letter_code
_entity_poly.pdbx_strand_id
1 'polypeptide(L)'
;MSSIEKNIAQFSQRYNFEKRNYNIIIYSPDATGKYDFIIEILSNYYKSRGIKNIDNIDLCPDVFYLSLPLYNKSGKQERVLNNYERLLFEFGLEEKFDNSRIGSDISIEQIRQLKAFTNLSPIYDHKFVIINNCNYLNNQSSAALLKTLEETNSPCIFLLLASELESIKDTIRSRCHFYKYDYEDSSYDYDSHFDYYTSTKPGLKNLHNGNGYLDDFNLFEDELSKLYK
;
A
#
# COMPACT_ATOMS: atom_id res chain seq x y z
N MET A 1 2.04 -7.28 22.77
CA MET A 1 1.70 -7.57 21.38
C MET A 1 1.37 -6.23 20.74
N SER A 2 2.11 -5.82 19.74
CA SER A 2 1.88 -4.55 19.07
C SER A 2 0.53 -4.57 18.32
N SER A 3 -0.02 -3.38 17.98
CA SER A 3 -1.24 -3.28 17.19
C SER A 3 -1.13 -4.03 15.86
N ILE A 4 0.01 -3.94 15.21
CA ILE A 4 0.28 -4.62 13.94
C ILE A 4 0.28 -6.15 14.09
N GLU A 5 0.90 -6.71 15.14
CA GLU A 5 0.92 -8.15 15.41
C GLU A 5 -0.49 -8.69 15.66
N LYS A 6 -1.31 -7.93 16.39
CA LYS A 6 -2.72 -8.27 16.65
C LYS A 6 -3.52 -8.31 15.35
N ASN A 7 -3.36 -7.29 14.49
CA ASN A 7 -4.02 -7.26 13.18
C ASN A 7 -3.54 -8.42 12.29
N ILE A 8 -2.25 -8.73 12.26
CA ILE A 8 -1.71 -9.86 11.47
C ILE A 8 -2.35 -11.17 11.93
N ALA A 9 -2.42 -11.42 13.24
CA ALA A 9 -3.04 -12.63 13.77
C ALA A 9 -4.52 -12.74 13.39
N GLN A 10 -5.29 -11.68 13.56
CA GLN A 10 -6.72 -11.62 13.21
C GLN A 10 -6.94 -11.79 11.70
N PHE A 11 -6.15 -11.11 10.88
CA PHE A 11 -6.25 -11.19 9.42
C PHE A 11 -5.94 -12.59 8.93
N SER A 12 -4.84 -13.20 9.39
CA SER A 12 -4.41 -14.55 9.00
C SER A 12 -5.39 -15.63 9.45
N GLN A 13 -6.07 -15.43 10.58
CA GLN A 13 -7.15 -16.32 11.03
C GLN A 13 -8.38 -16.23 10.11
N ARG A 14 -8.70 -15.02 9.61
CA ARG A 14 -9.89 -14.76 8.79
C ARG A 14 -9.68 -15.12 7.33
N TYR A 15 -8.49 -14.88 6.78
CA TYR A 15 -8.19 -15.06 5.36
C TYR A 15 -7.08 -16.09 5.16
N ASN A 16 -7.46 -17.25 4.66
CA ASN A 16 -6.50 -18.28 4.28
C ASN A 16 -6.30 -18.26 2.75
N PHE A 17 -5.20 -17.68 2.30
CA PHE A 17 -4.86 -17.53 0.89
C PHE A 17 -4.61 -18.87 0.16
N GLU A 18 -4.33 -19.96 0.88
CA GLU A 18 -4.14 -21.27 0.28
C GLU A 18 -5.44 -21.90 -0.24
N LYS A 19 -6.57 -21.48 0.31
CA LYS A 19 -7.85 -22.16 0.05
C LYS A 19 -8.66 -21.50 -1.06
N ARG A 20 -8.49 -20.21 -1.30
CA ARG A 20 -9.28 -19.45 -2.28
C ARG A 20 -8.70 -18.07 -2.58
N ASN A 21 -9.13 -17.51 -3.70
CA ASN A 21 -8.91 -16.11 -4.03
C ASN A 21 -9.75 -15.20 -3.13
N TYR A 22 -9.26 -13.99 -2.88
CA TYR A 22 -9.95 -12.98 -2.13
C TYR A 22 -9.82 -11.61 -2.80
N ASN A 23 -10.89 -10.84 -2.73
CA ASN A 23 -10.88 -9.41 -2.94
C ASN A 23 -11.13 -8.77 -1.56
N ILE A 24 -10.19 -8.03 -1.00
CA ILE A 24 -10.27 -7.50 0.36
C ILE A 24 -10.05 -5.99 0.31
N ILE A 25 -10.98 -5.23 0.86
CA ILE A 25 -10.79 -3.82 1.16
C ILE A 25 -10.31 -3.72 2.60
N ILE A 26 -9.13 -3.13 2.78
CA ILE A 26 -8.52 -2.84 4.08
C ILE A 26 -8.63 -1.34 4.28
N TYR A 27 -9.36 -0.93 5.30
CA TYR A 27 -9.65 0.48 5.52
C TYR A 27 -9.35 0.93 6.95
N SER A 28 -8.79 2.11 7.06
CA SER A 28 -8.58 2.91 8.28
C SER A 28 -8.15 4.30 7.83
N PRO A 29 -8.17 5.33 8.68
CA PRO A 29 -7.65 6.64 8.33
C PRO A 29 -6.27 6.56 7.68
N ASP A 30 -5.87 7.60 6.96
CA ASP A 30 -4.55 7.66 6.33
C ASP A 30 -3.42 7.66 7.38
N ALA A 31 -2.20 7.38 6.95
CA ALA A 31 -1.00 7.29 7.78
C ALA A 31 -1.07 6.28 8.96
N THR A 32 -1.95 5.28 8.90
CA THR A 32 -2.10 4.26 9.97
C THR A 32 -1.25 3.01 9.79
N GLY A 33 -0.33 2.97 8.81
CA GLY A 33 0.52 1.79 8.58
C GLY A 33 -0.14 0.63 7.83
N LYS A 34 -1.29 0.86 7.14
CA LYS A 34 -1.98 -0.17 6.34
C LYS A 34 -1.07 -0.88 5.32
N TYR A 35 -0.19 -0.12 4.69
CA TYR A 35 0.73 -0.68 3.71
C TYR A 35 1.77 -1.60 4.37
N ASP A 36 2.38 -1.17 5.47
CA ASP A 36 3.37 -1.98 6.19
C ASP A 36 2.76 -3.24 6.76
N PHE A 37 1.50 -3.16 7.22
CA PHE A 37 0.72 -4.32 7.61
C PHE A 37 0.60 -5.35 6.45
N ILE A 38 0.31 -4.90 5.22
CA ILE A 38 0.23 -5.78 4.06
C ILE A 38 1.61 -6.36 3.70
N ILE A 39 2.66 -5.54 3.75
CA ILE A 39 4.03 -6.01 3.49
C ILE A 39 4.42 -7.11 4.48
N GLU A 40 4.08 -6.98 5.75
CA GLU A 40 4.36 -7.99 6.77
C GLU A 40 3.56 -9.29 6.51
N ILE A 41 2.27 -9.19 6.13
CA ILE A 41 1.46 -10.35 5.74
C ILE A 41 2.08 -11.10 4.56
N LEU A 42 2.48 -10.37 3.51
CA LEU A 42 3.09 -10.98 2.33
C LEU A 42 4.46 -11.59 2.65
N SER A 43 5.27 -10.92 3.46
CA SER A 43 6.54 -11.45 3.95
C SER A 43 6.34 -12.78 4.66
N ASN A 44 5.37 -12.86 5.57
CA ASN A 44 5.04 -14.09 6.29
C ASN A 44 4.50 -15.17 5.35
N TYR A 45 3.67 -14.81 4.37
CA TYR A 45 3.17 -15.72 3.35
C TYR A 45 4.31 -16.35 2.54
N TYR A 46 5.26 -15.58 2.06
CA TYR A 46 6.38 -16.07 1.26
C TYR A 46 7.41 -16.83 2.11
N LYS A 47 7.70 -16.35 3.33
CA LYS A 47 8.59 -17.06 4.27
C LYS A 47 8.07 -18.46 4.60
N SER A 48 6.76 -18.63 4.79
CA SER A 48 6.13 -19.93 5.07
C SER A 48 6.30 -20.94 3.91
N ARG A 49 6.60 -20.44 2.69
CA ARG A 49 6.87 -21.26 1.48
C ARG A 49 8.37 -21.46 1.22
N GLY A 50 9.21 -21.09 2.17
CA GLY A 50 10.67 -21.24 2.04
C GLY A 50 11.34 -20.22 1.11
N ILE A 51 10.63 -19.20 0.68
CA ILE A 51 11.16 -18.12 -0.16
C ILE A 51 11.84 -17.11 0.75
N LYS A 52 13.19 -17.21 0.85
CA LYS A 52 13.97 -16.50 1.88
C LYS A 52 14.41 -15.09 1.47
N ASN A 53 14.38 -14.74 0.20
CA ASN A 53 15.00 -13.50 -0.33
C ASN A 53 13.99 -12.49 -0.85
N ILE A 54 12.81 -12.38 -0.23
CA ILE A 54 11.90 -11.28 -0.52
C ILE A 54 12.12 -10.18 0.54
N ASP A 55 13.31 -9.58 0.51
CA ASP A 55 13.62 -8.41 1.34
C ASP A 55 12.89 -7.16 0.80
N ASN A 56 12.53 -7.19 -0.48
CA ASN A 56 11.73 -6.14 -1.13
C ASN A 56 10.57 -6.78 -1.90
N ILE A 57 9.38 -6.73 -1.32
CA ILE A 57 8.14 -7.27 -1.92
C ILE A 57 7.79 -6.57 -3.24
N ASP A 58 8.18 -5.31 -3.42
CA ASP A 58 7.94 -4.55 -4.66
C ASP A 58 8.69 -5.16 -5.85
N LEU A 59 9.73 -5.97 -5.60
CA LEU A 59 10.49 -6.70 -6.62
C LEU A 59 10.00 -8.13 -6.85
N CYS A 60 8.99 -8.59 -6.09
CA CYS A 60 8.43 -9.92 -6.27
C CYS A 60 7.63 -9.98 -7.59
N PRO A 61 7.93 -10.93 -8.50
CA PRO A 61 7.25 -11.01 -9.80
C PRO A 61 5.76 -11.34 -9.70
N ASP A 62 5.31 -11.86 -8.56
CA ASP A 62 3.90 -12.16 -8.29
C ASP A 62 3.18 -11.06 -7.51
N VAL A 63 3.84 -9.92 -7.28
CA VAL A 63 3.23 -8.76 -6.62
C VAL A 63 3.10 -7.61 -7.62
N PHE A 64 1.91 -7.06 -7.75
CA PHE A 64 1.64 -5.85 -8.52
C PHE A 64 1.17 -4.75 -7.57
N TYR A 65 1.97 -3.70 -7.50
CA TYR A 65 1.63 -2.52 -6.70
C TYR A 65 1.08 -1.42 -7.59
N LEU A 66 -0.05 -0.85 -7.19
CA LEU A 66 -0.73 0.24 -7.85
C LEU A 66 -1.03 1.37 -6.86
N SER A 67 -0.72 2.59 -7.26
CA SER A 67 -0.98 3.80 -6.49
C SER A 67 -1.22 4.98 -7.44
N LEU A 68 -1.34 6.19 -6.88
CA LEU A 68 -1.43 7.41 -7.67
C LEU A 68 -0.24 7.54 -8.63
N PRO A 69 -0.48 7.94 -9.89
CA PRO A 69 0.57 8.07 -10.87
C PRO A 69 1.37 9.36 -10.68
N LEU A 70 2.67 9.31 -10.99
CA LEU A 70 3.52 10.48 -11.14
C LEU A 70 3.67 10.84 -12.63
N TYR A 71 3.51 12.10 -12.93
CA TYR A 71 3.68 12.67 -14.24
C TYR A 71 4.91 13.57 -14.28
N ASN A 72 5.72 13.46 -15.33
CA ASN A 72 6.84 14.36 -15.56
C ASN A 72 6.38 15.75 -16.00
N LYS A 73 7.33 16.67 -16.19
CA LYS A 73 7.07 18.05 -16.67
C LYS A 73 6.32 18.11 -18.00
N SER A 74 6.47 17.10 -18.85
CA SER A 74 5.77 17.02 -20.15
C SER A 74 4.34 16.47 -20.03
N GLY A 75 3.90 16.10 -18.83
CA GLY A 75 2.57 15.52 -18.59
C GLY A 75 2.47 14.03 -18.93
N LYS A 76 3.59 13.36 -19.19
CA LYS A 76 3.61 11.91 -19.40
C LYS A 76 3.73 11.19 -18.07
N GLN A 77 2.91 10.16 -17.86
CA GLN A 77 3.04 9.27 -16.71
C GLN A 77 4.37 8.53 -16.77
N GLU A 78 5.16 8.59 -15.71
CA GLU A 78 6.44 7.90 -15.59
C GLU A 78 6.34 6.65 -14.73
N ARG A 79 5.74 6.80 -13.54
CA ARG A 79 5.66 5.74 -12.52
C ARG A 79 4.53 5.99 -11.53
N VAL A 80 4.37 5.14 -10.55
CA VAL A 80 3.51 5.36 -9.37
C VAL A 80 4.33 5.87 -8.19
N LEU A 81 3.67 6.37 -7.16
CA LEU A 81 4.32 6.76 -5.91
C LEU A 81 5.08 5.57 -5.32
N ASN A 82 6.34 5.76 -4.97
CA ASN A 82 7.07 4.81 -4.15
C ASN A 82 6.65 4.93 -2.66
N ASN A 83 7.21 4.11 -1.79
CA ASN A 83 6.81 4.09 -0.37
C ASN A 83 7.06 5.41 0.35
N TYR A 84 8.16 6.08 0.05
CA TYR A 84 8.50 7.37 0.64
C TYR A 84 7.58 8.48 0.16
N GLU A 85 7.40 8.62 -1.15
CA GLU A 85 6.51 9.60 -1.75
C GLU A 85 5.05 9.40 -1.31
N ARG A 86 4.62 8.16 -1.13
CA ARG A 86 3.30 7.86 -0.57
C ARG A 86 3.15 8.43 0.84
N LEU A 87 4.16 8.27 1.70
CA LEU A 87 4.14 8.86 3.05
C LEU A 87 4.04 10.38 2.99
N LEU A 88 4.88 11.02 2.16
CA LEU A 88 4.80 12.47 1.97
C LEU A 88 3.41 12.91 1.51
N PHE A 89 2.80 12.16 0.58
CA PHE A 89 1.43 12.42 0.12
C PHE A 89 0.41 12.26 1.26
N GLU A 90 0.49 11.19 2.05
CA GLU A 90 -0.40 10.93 3.19
C GLU A 90 -0.27 12.00 4.29
N PHE A 91 0.91 12.61 4.42
CA PHE A 91 1.14 13.74 5.34
C PHE A 91 0.85 15.12 4.73
N GLY A 92 0.38 15.20 3.49
CA GLY A 92 0.08 16.47 2.82
C GLY A 92 1.32 17.27 2.40
N LEU A 93 2.47 16.63 2.23
CA LEU A 93 3.75 17.24 1.89
C LEU A 93 4.10 17.08 0.40
N GLU A 94 3.12 17.24 -0.45
CA GLU A 94 3.19 16.96 -1.89
C GLU A 94 4.14 17.87 -2.67
N GLU A 95 4.48 19.06 -2.15
CA GLU A 95 5.31 20.06 -2.83
C GLU A 95 6.76 19.62 -3.08
N LYS A 96 7.17 18.49 -2.50
CA LYS A 96 8.56 18.04 -2.48
C LYS A 96 8.89 17.00 -3.54
N PHE A 97 7.99 16.68 -4.45
CA PHE A 97 8.29 15.76 -5.55
C PHE A 97 9.09 16.50 -6.63
N ASP A 98 10.36 16.19 -6.75
CA ASP A 98 11.30 16.77 -7.73
C ASP A 98 10.68 16.83 -9.15
N ASN A 99 10.15 18.01 -9.54
CA ASN A 99 9.63 18.29 -10.86
C ASN A 99 8.54 17.33 -11.40
N SER A 100 8.03 16.44 -10.57
CA SER A 100 6.93 15.53 -10.88
C SER A 100 5.61 16.06 -10.32
N ARG A 101 4.51 15.74 -10.97
CA ARG A 101 3.15 16.05 -10.50
C ARG A 101 2.41 14.77 -10.18
N ILE A 102 1.82 14.69 -8.99
CA ILE A 102 0.94 13.59 -8.62
C ILE A 102 -0.37 13.70 -9.40
N GLY A 103 -0.85 12.59 -9.93
CA GLY A 103 -2.16 12.51 -10.56
C GLY A 103 -3.28 12.59 -9.53
N SER A 104 -4.39 13.21 -9.94
CA SER A 104 -5.58 13.33 -9.09
C SER A 104 -6.33 12.01 -8.88
N ASP A 105 -6.08 11.02 -9.72
CA ASP A 105 -6.78 9.74 -9.70
C ASP A 105 -5.93 8.59 -10.27
N ILE A 106 -6.36 7.37 -9.96
CA ILE A 106 -5.85 6.15 -10.56
C ILE A 106 -6.49 5.99 -11.94
N SER A 107 -5.66 5.96 -12.99
CA SER A 107 -6.09 5.96 -14.38
C SER A 107 -6.58 4.59 -14.86
N ILE A 108 -7.42 4.60 -15.91
CA ILE A 108 -7.86 3.35 -16.57
C ILE A 108 -6.67 2.59 -17.17
N GLU A 109 -5.62 3.29 -17.60
CA GLU A 109 -4.44 2.65 -18.20
C GLU A 109 -3.67 1.81 -17.17
N GLN A 110 -3.57 2.29 -15.92
CA GLN A 110 -3.00 1.52 -14.84
C GLN A 110 -3.82 0.25 -14.54
N ILE A 111 -5.16 0.33 -14.61
CA ILE A 111 -6.02 -0.87 -14.45
C ILE A 111 -5.87 -1.84 -15.63
N ARG A 112 -5.60 -1.35 -16.85
CA ARG A 112 -5.29 -2.24 -17.99
C ARG A 112 -3.97 -2.99 -17.79
N GLN A 113 -2.94 -2.32 -17.26
CA GLN A 113 -1.66 -2.97 -16.91
C GLN A 113 -1.87 -4.03 -15.82
N LEU A 114 -2.67 -3.71 -14.78
CA LEU A 114 -3.06 -4.66 -13.75
C LEU A 114 -3.78 -5.88 -14.36
N LYS A 115 -4.74 -5.67 -15.26
CA LYS A 115 -5.43 -6.78 -15.96
C LYS A 115 -4.46 -7.65 -16.76
N ALA A 116 -3.51 -7.06 -17.46
CA ALA A 116 -2.48 -7.81 -18.17
C ALA A 116 -1.64 -8.66 -17.21
N PHE A 117 -1.26 -8.11 -16.05
CA PHE A 117 -0.55 -8.84 -15.00
C PHE A 117 -1.37 -10.03 -14.47
N THR A 118 -2.67 -9.85 -14.18
CA THR A 118 -3.51 -10.92 -13.61
C THR A 118 -3.77 -12.07 -14.58
N ASN A 119 -3.61 -11.86 -15.89
CA ASN A 119 -3.75 -12.91 -16.91
C ASN A 119 -2.54 -13.85 -17.00
N LEU A 120 -1.40 -13.49 -16.41
CA LEU A 120 -0.22 -14.35 -16.37
C LEU A 120 -0.37 -15.39 -15.24
N SER A 121 0.23 -16.55 -15.37
CA SER A 121 0.30 -17.52 -14.28
C SER A 121 1.22 -17.03 -13.15
N PRO A 122 0.92 -17.32 -11.87
CA PRO A 122 1.84 -17.00 -10.79
C PRO A 122 3.09 -17.88 -10.86
N ILE A 123 4.20 -17.36 -10.35
CA ILE A 123 5.45 -18.13 -10.14
C ILE A 123 5.39 -18.87 -8.80
N TYR A 124 4.79 -18.24 -7.78
CA TYR A 124 4.65 -18.76 -6.43
C TYR A 124 3.16 -18.85 -6.05
N ASP A 125 2.47 -19.91 -6.38
CA ASP A 125 1.07 -20.23 -6.03
C ASP A 125 0.04 -19.12 -6.31
N HIS A 126 0.23 -17.87 -5.82
CA HIS A 126 -0.73 -16.78 -5.95
C HIS A 126 -0.06 -15.48 -6.36
N LYS A 127 -0.79 -14.69 -7.13
CA LYS A 127 -0.50 -13.28 -7.38
C LYS A 127 -1.17 -12.41 -6.34
N PHE A 128 -0.50 -11.33 -6.00
CA PHE A 128 -1.03 -10.30 -5.12
C PHE A 128 -1.09 -8.97 -5.86
N VAL A 129 -2.25 -8.35 -5.84
CA VAL A 129 -2.48 -7.02 -6.37
C VAL A 129 -2.76 -6.08 -5.20
N ILE A 130 -1.87 -5.14 -4.97
CA ILE A 130 -2.03 -4.10 -3.94
C ILE A 130 -2.46 -2.82 -4.66
N ILE A 131 -3.66 -2.32 -4.36
CA ILE A 131 -4.14 -1.02 -4.85
C ILE A 131 -4.14 -0.06 -3.67
N ASN A 132 -3.10 0.76 -3.56
CA ASN A 132 -3.04 1.80 -2.54
C ASN A 132 -3.88 3.01 -2.97
N ASN A 133 -4.46 3.72 -2.01
CA ASN A 133 -5.30 4.88 -2.26
C ASN A 133 -6.48 4.57 -3.21
N CYS A 134 -7.15 3.43 -3.05
CA CYS A 134 -8.22 2.99 -3.96
C CYS A 134 -9.46 3.91 -3.94
N ASN A 135 -9.58 4.80 -2.96
CA ASN A 135 -10.53 5.90 -2.94
C ASN A 135 -10.35 6.92 -4.09
N TYR A 136 -9.15 6.95 -4.72
CA TYR A 136 -8.88 7.79 -5.89
C TYR A 136 -9.14 7.09 -7.23
N LEU A 137 -9.87 5.99 -7.24
CA LEU A 137 -10.36 5.38 -8.49
C LEU A 137 -11.46 6.25 -9.12
N ASN A 138 -11.23 6.75 -10.34
CA ASN A 138 -12.27 7.47 -11.08
C ASN A 138 -13.33 6.53 -11.64
N ASN A 139 -14.34 7.07 -12.34
CA ASN A 139 -15.46 6.28 -12.87
C ASN A 139 -15.01 5.20 -13.87
N GLN A 140 -14.07 5.53 -14.74
CA GLN A 140 -13.59 4.62 -15.79
C GLN A 140 -12.69 3.52 -15.21
N SER A 141 -11.75 3.88 -14.34
CA SER A 141 -10.86 2.92 -13.67
C SER A 141 -11.63 2.00 -12.73
N SER A 142 -12.65 2.51 -12.02
CA SER A 142 -13.53 1.68 -11.20
C SER A 142 -14.30 0.65 -12.02
N ALA A 143 -14.87 1.05 -13.17
CA ALA A 143 -15.60 0.13 -14.06
C ALA A 143 -14.69 -0.94 -14.66
N ALA A 144 -13.43 -0.56 -15.00
CA ALA A 144 -12.44 -1.50 -15.51
C ALA A 144 -11.98 -2.48 -14.42
N LEU A 145 -11.78 -1.98 -13.19
CA LEU A 145 -11.40 -2.83 -12.03
C LEU A 145 -12.49 -3.85 -11.71
N LEU A 146 -13.78 -3.45 -11.75
CA LEU A 146 -14.89 -4.38 -11.52
C LEU A 146 -14.82 -5.60 -12.42
N LYS A 147 -14.60 -5.39 -13.73
CA LYS A 147 -14.44 -6.50 -14.68
C LYS A 147 -13.25 -7.39 -14.31
N THR A 148 -12.16 -6.81 -13.86
CA THR A 148 -10.97 -7.56 -13.46
C THR A 148 -11.24 -8.40 -12.19
N LEU A 149 -11.93 -7.83 -11.19
CA LEU A 149 -12.30 -8.57 -9.97
C LEU A 149 -13.24 -9.76 -10.23
N GLU A 150 -14.09 -9.65 -11.26
CA GLU A 150 -15.05 -10.71 -11.65
C GLU A 150 -14.43 -11.77 -12.56
N GLU A 151 -13.58 -11.36 -13.50
CA GLU A 151 -13.10 -12.18 -14.60
C GLU A 151 -11.72 -12.84 -14.34
N THR A 152 -11.09 -12.57 -13.19
CA THR A 152 -9.76 -13.13 -12.89
C THR A 152 -9.87 -14.64 -12.64
N ASN A 153 -9.34 -15.42 -13.59
CA ASN A 153 -9.32 -16.88 -13.54
C ASN A 153 -8.05 -17.47 -12.90
N SER A 154 -6.99 -16.67 -12.77
CA SER A 154 -5.75 -17.10 -12.13
C SER A 154 -5.84 -16.97 -10.61
N PRO A 155 -5.05 -17.74 -9.84
CA PRO A 155 -4.93 -17.54 -8.40
C PRO A 155 -4.41 -16.12 -8.10
N CYS A 156 -5.32 -15.23 -7.73
CA CYS A 156 -5.02 -13.82 -7.51
C CYS A 156 -5.77 -13.29 -6.28
N ILE A 157 -5.08 -12.52 -5.46
CA ILE A 157 -5.60 -11.90 -4.25
C ILE A 157 -5.49 -10.39 -4.42
N PHE A 158 -6.62 -9.70 -4.30
CA PHE A 158 -6.69 -8.26 -4.41
C PHE A 158 -6.77 -7.64 -3.01
N LEU A 159 -5.85 -6.73 -2.70
CA LEU A 159 -5.75 -5.98 -1.46
C LEU A 159 -5.92 -4.49 -1.78
N LEU A 160 -7.10 -3.95 -1.51
CA LEU A 160 -7.48 -2.57 -1.79
C LEU A 160 -7.35 -1.77 -0.50
N LEU A 161 -6.46 -0.78 -0.46
CA LEU A 161 -6.25 0.07 0.71
C LEU A 161 -7.00 1.38 0.53
N ALA A 162 -7.80 1.75 1.54
CA ALA A 162 -8.59 2.96 1.57
C ALA A 162 -8.49 3.69 2.90
N SER A 163 -8.74 5.00 2.89
CA SER A 163 -8.87 5.80 4.12
C SER A 163 -10.17 5.50 4.84
N GLU A 164 -11.24 5.32 4.10
CA GLU A 164 -12.57 5.03 4.61
C GLU A 164 -13.37 4.16 3.63
N LEU A 165 -14.29 3.37 4.14
CA LEU A 165 -15.07 2.43 3.32
C LEU A 165 -16.07 3.15 2.40
N GLU A 166 -16.64 4.24 2.88
CA GLU A 166 -17.66 5.02 2.20
C GLU A 166 -17.16 5.74 0.94
N SER A 167 -15.86 6.02 0.88
CA SER A 167 -15.22 6.62 -0.31
C SER A 167 -15.15 5.68 -1.51
N ILE A 168 -15.33 4.37 -1.28
CA ILE A 168 -15.28 3.36 -2.32
C ILE A 168 -16.69 3.09 -2.88
N LYS A 169 -16.79 2.99 -4.21
CA LYS A 169 -18.06 2.73 -4.88
C LYS A 169 -18.71 1.44 -4.42
N ASP A 170 -20.04 1.47 -4.24
CA ASP A 170 -20.85 0.32 -3.82
C ASP A 170 -20.64 -0.90 -4.69
N THR A 171 -20.45 -0.69 -5.99
CA THR A 171 -20.20 -1.76 -6.96
C THR A 171 -18.90 -2.51 -6.69
N ILE A 172 -17.83 -1.84 -6.24
CA ILE A 172 -16.58 -2.48 -5.81
C ILE A 172 -16.79 -3.12 -4.44
N ARG A 173 -17.40 -2.40 -3.50
CA ARG A 173 -17.67 -2.90 -2.15
C ARG A 173 -18.43 -4.23 -2.17
N SER A 174 -19.45 -4.36 -3.02
CA SER A 174 -20.27 -5.59 -3.12
C SER A 174 -19.49 -6.84 -3.55
N ARG A 175 -18.26 -6.69 -4.08
CA ARG A 175 -17.39 -7.77 -4.55
C ARG A 175 -16.18 -8.02 -3.67
N CYS A 176 -16.10 -7.33 -2.55
CA CYS A 176 -14.95 -7.39 -1.66
C CYS A 176 -15.37 -7.78 -0.24
N HIS A 177 -14.49 -8.46 0.45
CA HIS A 177 -14.54 -8.58 1.90
C HIS A 177 -14.01 -7.29 2.52
N PHE A 178 -14.46 -6.96 3.73
CA PHE A 178 -14.01 -5.77 4.44
C PHE A 178 -13.16 -6.17 5.63
N TYR A 179 -12.04 -5.49 5.80
CA TYR A 179 -11.19 -5.59 6.96
C TYR A 179 -10.89 -4.19 7.47
N LYS A 180 -11.39 -3.87 8.67
CA LYS A 180 -11.02 -2.66 9.37
C LYS A 180 -9.66 -2.89 10.01
N TYR A 181 -8.69 -2.11 9.64
CA TYR A 181 -7.39 -2.14 10.28
C TYR A 181 -7.47 -1.35 11.59
N ASP A 182 -7.34 -2.04 12.72
CA ASP A 182 -7.34 -1.42 14.04
C ASP A 182 -5.94 -0.90 14.33
N TYR A 183 -5.79 0.41 14.31
CA TYR A 183 -4.59 1.08 14.81
C TYR A 183 -4.84 1.55 16.24
N GLU A 184 -3.80 1.55 17.06
CA GLU A 184 -3.91 2.08 18.42
C GLU A 184 -4.03 3.60 18.34
N ASP A 185 -5.23 4.10 18.57
CA ASP A 185 -5.52 5.52 18.72
C ASP A 185 -5.04 6.00 20.08
N SER A 186 -3.74 6.03 20.30
CA SER A 186 -3.17 6.85 21.36
C SER A 186 -3.10 8.28 20.82
N SER A 187 -4.26 9.00 20.84
CA SER A 187 -4.37 10.36 20.31
C SER A 187 -3.62 10.48 18.98
N TYR A 188 -4.31 10.79 17.90
CA TYR A 188 -3.71 11.01 16.57
C TYR A 188 -2.59 12.04 16.69
N ASP A 189 -1.53 11.59 17.29
CA ASP A 189 -0.31 12.30 17.47
C ASP A 189 0.54 11.89 16.29
N TYR A 190 0.79 12.81 15.38
CA TYR A 190 1.76 12.65 14.30
C TYR A 190 3.08 12.12 14.85
N ASP A 191 3.40 12.38 16.12
CA ASP A 191 4.53 11.87 16.86
C ASP A 191 4.54 10.35 16.93
N SER A 192 3.44 9.70 17.25
CA SER A 192 3.42 8.24 17.42
C SER A 192 3.60 7.48 16.11
N HIS A 193 3.14 8.03 14.97
CA HIS A 193 3.38 7.45 13.64
C HIS A 193 4.82 7.69 13.18
N PHE A 194 5.32 8.88 13.39
CA PHE A 194 6.72 9.19 13.17
C PHE A 194 7.63 8.26 14.00
N ASP A 195 7.31 8.09 15.28
CA ASP A 195 8.00 7.17 16.20
C ASP A 195 7.91 5.72 15.74
N TYR A 196 6.76 5.26 15.25
CA TYR A 196 6.60 3.92 14.70
C TYR A 196 7.51 3.71 13.48
N TYR A 197 7.50 4.62 12.52
CA TYR A 197 8.34 4.53 11.32
C TYR A 197 9.84 4.62 11.66
N THR A 198 10.22 5.49 12.57
CA THR A 198 11.63 5.64 13.00
C THR A 198 12.10 4.45 13.82
N SER A 199 11.24 3.84 14.64
CA SER A 199 11.57 2.68 15.46
C SER A 199 11.68 1.37 14.64
N THR A 200 10.89 1.22 13.58
CA THR A 200 10.86 0.01 12.75
C THR A 200 11.93 0.00 11.66
N LYS A 201 12.48 1.15 11.28
CA LYS A 201 13.56 1.25 10.26
C LYS A 201 14.91 1.46 10.92
N PRO A 202 15.85 0.49 10.81
CA PRO A 202 17.17 0.57 11.51
C PRO A 202 17.96 1.85 11.24
N GLY A 203 17.81 2.46 10.06
CA GLY A 203 18.48 3.71 9.68
C GLY A 203 17.89 4.98 10.27
N LEU A 204 16.68 4.93 10.83
CA LEU A 204 15.94 6.11 11.29
C LEU A 204 15.92 6.24 12.83
N LYS A 205 16.47 5.26 13.56
CA LYS A 205 16.46 5.23 15.04
C LYS A 205 17.10 6.44 15.71
N ASN A 206 17.98 7.16 15.02
CA ASN A 206 18.68 8.32 15.57
C ASN A 206 17.82 9.61 15.57
N LEU A 207 16.65 9.59 14.94
CA LEU A 207 15.77 10.75 14.84
C LEU A 207 14.82 10.89 16.04
N HIS A 208 14.75 9.87 16.89
CA HIS A 208 13.80 9.77 18.01
C HIS A 208 14.10 10.68 19.22
N ASN A 209 15.22 11.39 19.26
CA ASN A 209 15.70 12.09 20.45
C ASN A 209 15.68 13.64 20.36
N GLY A 210 15.00 14.21 19.39
CA GLY A 210 14.97 15.66 19.17
C GLY A 210 13.70 16.36 19.71
N ASN A 211 13.87 17.56 20.23
CA ASN A 211 12.80 18.37 20.84
C ASN A 211 12.12 19.38 19.92
N GLY A 212 12.14 19.19 18.59
CA GLY A 212 11.62 20.16 17.65
C GLY A 212 11.06 19.58 16.37
N TYR A 213 9.75 19.60 16.23
CA TYR A 213 8.96 18.98 15.16
C TYR A 213 9.39 19.29 13.72
N LEU A 214 9.72 20.55 13.41
CA LEU A 214 10.11 20.98 12.07
C LEU A 214 11.57 20.68 11.73
N ASP A 215 12.45 20.75 12.72
CA ASP A 215 13.88 20.44 12.53
C ASP A 215 14.11 18.93 12.41
N ASP A 216 13.39 18.13 13.20
CA ASP A 216 13.42 16.68 13.15
C ASP A 216 12.83 16.13 11.84
N PHE A 217 11.82 16.81 11.30
CA PHE A 217 11.21 16.42 10.04
C PHE A 217 12.16 16.64 8.84
N ASN A 218 12.90 17.74 8.82
CA ASN A 218 13.92 17.99 7.78
C ASN A 218 15.07 17.00 7.87
N LEU A 219 15.46 16.61 9.09
CA LEU A 219 16.44 15.53 9.30
C LEU A 219 15.91 14.17 8.82
N PHE A 220 14.63 13.89 9.06
CA PHE A 220 13.95 12.68 8.60
C PHE A 220 13.94 12.59 7.06
N GLU A 221 13.66 13.69 6.35
CA GLU A 221 13.74 13.74 4.90
C GLU A 221 15.14 13.45 4.37
N ASP A 222 16.15 14.06 4.99
CA ASP A 222 17.55 13.85 4.61
C ASP A 222 17.99 12.39 4.80
N GLU A 223 17.62 11.75 5.90
CA GLU A 223 17.93 10.35 6.17
C GLU A 223 17.15 9.38 5.27
N LEU A 224 15.87 9.65 5.03
CA LEU A 224 15.07 8.86 4.06
C LEU A 224 15.63 9.00 2.65
N SER A 225 16.02 10.20 2.24
CA SER A 225 16.63 10.41 0.91
C SER A 225 17.96 9.66 0.73
N LYS A 226 18.69 9.39 1.81
CA LYS A 226 19.93 8.57 1.81
C LYS A 226 19.66 7.07 1.73
N LEU A 227 18.53 6.61 2.29
CA LEU A 227 18.16 5.19 2.32
C LEU A 227 17.59 4.70 0.98
N TYR A 228 17.08 5.61 0.14
CA TYR A 228 16.45 5.29 -1.14
C TYR A 228 17.25 5.73 -2.37
N LYS A 229 18.49 6.18 -2.20
CA LYS A 229 19.52 6.34 -3.24
C LYS A 229 20.34 5.08 -3.39
#